data_0da44a8da9cb20e2f28b46ed703d92ab
#
_entry.id   0da44a8da9cb20e2f28b46ed703d92ab
#
_cell.length_a   1.000
_cell.length_b   1.000
_cell.length_c   1.000
_cell.angle_alpha   90.00
_cell.angle_beta   90.00
_cell.angle_gamma   90.00
#
_symmetry.space_group_name_H-M   'P 1'
#
loop_
_entity.id
_entity.type
_entity.pdbx_description
1 polymer ?
#
loop_
_entity_poly.entity_id
_entity_poly.type
_entity_poly.pdbx_seq_one_letter_code
_entity_poly.pdbx_strand_id
1 'polypeptide(L)'
;MSTNDAQAHHQTLLDRYQQVQAKKLNLDLTRGKPATAQLALSDALDGILQGNYACADGSDARNYGGALGIPEARAFAADYLGAKPSQVLVGGNSSLQLMYQVVTNAYFHGVNASATPWRDEAGNGGSIKFLCPAPGYDRHFSICETLGIEMIPVTMDNNGPDMDQVESLLRADPLIKGIWCVPKYANPNGVVYSDEVVDRFAQLGKIAGANFRIIWDNAYAEHHLVENPPELANLLALSEQYGTLDNAVVIGSTSKITFAGAGISFMASSEANIAGFVDLLGIATIGPDKVNQLRHMRFLKDMPTLRKLMQAHRDILQPKFELVLKHLDEGLAGKTHNGQPLGTWTRPAGGYFVLFDTQPGLADKVVKLCAGAGVKLTPAGSTWPYKKDPANTNIRLAPSFPGLKEIDEAMQVFVLCVELATLEQ
;
A
#
# COMPACT_ATOMS: atom_id res chain seq x y z
N MET A 1 -34.08 -5.02 24.19
CA MET A 1 -34.13 -6.47 24.52
C MET A 1 -34.29 -6.62 26.06
N SER A 2 -35.08 -7.59 26.54
CA SER A 2 -35.04 -7.93 27.95
C SER A 2 -33.70 -8.60 28.31
N THR A 3 -33.28 -8.57 29.58
CA THR A 3 -32.04 -9.22 30.04
C THR A 3 -32.01 -10.71 29.70
N ASN A 4 -33.16 -11.40 29.78
CA ASN A 4 -33.29 -12.82 29.40
C ASN A 4 -33.10 -13.04 27.88
N ASP A 5 -33.63 -12.14 27.04
CA ASP A 5 -33.46 -12.23 25.58
C ASP A 5 -31.99 -12.02 25.17
N ALA A 6 -31.28 -11.09 25.83
CA ALA A 6 -29.87 -10.82 25.58
C ALA A 6 -28.99 -12.06 25.98
N GLN A 7 -29.27 -12.70 27.13
CA GLN A 7 -28.56 -13.91 27.54
C GLN A 7 -28.81 -15.09 26.58
N ALA A 8 -30.06 -15.29 26.15
CA ALA A 8 -30.41 -16.35 25.21
C ALA A 8 -29.75 -16.12 23.84
N HIS A 9 -29.69 -14.87 23.37
CA HIS A 9 -28.99 -14.51 22.13
C HIS A 9 -27.48 -14.77 22.24
N HIS A 10 -26.84 -14.33 23.32
CA HIS A 10 -25.42 -14.58 23.56
C HIS A 10 -25.10 -16.09 23.57
N GLN A 11 -25.91 -16.91 24.27
CA GLN A 11 -25.72 -18.38 24.29
C GLN A 11 -25.83 -18.98 22.88
N THR A 12 -26.79 -18.52 22.07
CA THR A 12 -26.94 -18.96 20.68
C THR A 12 -25.68 -18.67 19.85
N LEU A 13 -25.06 -17.49 20.01
CA LEU A 13 -23.81 -17.15 19.32
C LEU A 13 -22.63 -17.99 19.79
N LEU A 14 -22.53 -18.27 21.09
CA LEU A 14 -21.52 -19.18 21.64
C LEU A 14 -21.64 -20.59 21.08
N ASP A 15 -22.85 -21.15 21.02
CA ASP A 15 -23.08 -22.46 20.44
C ASP A 15 -22.68 -22.51 18.96
N ARG A 16 -23.02 -21.47 18.19
CA ARG A 16 -22.58 -21.32 16.78
C ARG A 16 -21.06 -21.24 16.68
N TYR A 17 -20.39 -20.48 17.56
CA TYR A 17 -18.95 -20.36 17.59
C TYR A 17 -18.26 -21.71 17.84
N GLN A 18 -18.76 -22.50 18.82
CA GLN A 18 -18.26 -23.86 19.09
C GLN A 18 -18.44 -24.78 17.86
N GLN A 19 -19.59 -24.69 17.19
CA GLN A 19 -19.83 -25.47 15.97
C GLN A 19 -18.83 -25.11 14.85
N VAL A 20 -18.48 -23.81 14.72
CA VAL A 20 -17.46 -23.36 13.75
C VAL A 20 -16.08 -23.86 14.13
N GLN A 21 -15.70 -23.79 15.43
CA GLN A 21 -14.43 -24.34 15.90
C GLN A 21 -14.28 -25.83 15.61
N ALA A 22 -15.38 -26.62 15.75
CA ALA A 22 -15.39 -28.03 15.44
C ALA A 22 -15.08 -28.35 13.95
N LYS A 23 -15.33 -27.42 13.04
CA LYS A 23 -15.01 -27.57 11.61
C LYS A 23 -13.50 -27.51 11.32
N LYS A 24 -12.67 -27.02 12.26
CA LYS A 24 -11.20 -26.91 12.12
C LYS A 24 -10.78 -26.18 10.84
N LEU A 25 -11.40 -25.05 10.54
CA LEU A 25 -11.08 -24.23 9.38
C LEU A 25 -9.62 -23.77 9.40
N ASN A 26 -9.05 -23.48 8.22
CA ASN A 26 -7.72 -22.89 8.08
C ASN A 26 -7.75 -21.90 6.91
N LEU A 27 -8.40 -20.76 7.15
CA LEU A 27 -8.63 -19.71 6.18
C LEU A 27 -7.70 -18.51 6.46
N ASP A 28 -7.18 -17.87 5.40
CA ASP A 28 -6.18 -16.80 5.52
C ASP A 28 -6.61 -15.55 4.77
N LEU A 29 -7.00 -14.51 5.50
CA LEU A 29 -7.29 -13.16 5.01
C LEU A 29 -6.23 -12.12 5.45
N THR A 30 -5.00 -12.55 5.74
CA THR A 30 -3.94 -11.67 6.25
C THR A 30 -3.28 -10.81 5.17
N ARG A 31 -3.13 -11.33 3.95
CA ARG A 31 -2.25 -10.74 2.93
C ARG A 31 -2.98 -10.38 1.64
N GLY A 32 -2.88 -9.09 1.28
CA GLY A 32 -3.23 -8.62 -0.06
C GLY A 32 -2.18 -9.05 -1.08
N LYS A 33 -2.26 -10.28 -1.59
CA LYS A 33 -1.44 -10.81 -2.67
C LYS A 33 -2.32 -11.31 -3.81
N PRO A 34 -1.81 -11.34 -5.06
CA PRO A 34 -2.54 -11.91 -6.18
C PRO A 34 -2.88 -13.39 -5.97
N ALA A 35 -4.07 -13.78 -6.35
CA ALA A 35 -4.47 -15.18 -6.45
C ALA A 35 -3.81 -15.88 -7.65
N THR A 36 -3.75 -17.22 -7.65
CA THR A 36 -3.18 -18.01 -8.76
C THR A 36 -3.79 -17.66 -10.10
N ALA A 37 -5.12 -17.42 -10.14
CA ALA A 37 -5.80 -17.01 -11.37
C ALA A 37 -5.34 -15.64 -11.89
N GLN A 38 -4.98 -14.71 -11.00
CA GLN A 38 -4.42 -13.42 -11.39
C GLN A 38 -3.00 -13.56 -11.94
N LEU A 39 -2.17 -14.42 -11.31
CA LEU A 39 -0.81 -14.68 -11.78
C LEU A 39 -0.83 -15.34 -13.17
N ALA A 40 -1.75 -16.27 -13.41
CA ALA A 40 -1.92 -16.95 -14.69
C ALA A 40 -2.24 -16.02 -15.87
N LEU A 41 -2.81 -14.83 -15.62
CA LEU A 41 -3.00 -13.80 -16.67
C LEU A 41 -1.69 -13.35 -17.32
N SER A 42 -0.57 -13.58 -16.68
CA SER A 42 0.76 -13.17 -17.11
C SER A 42 1.68 -14.33 -17.50
N ASP A 43 1.17 -15.57 -17.62
CA ASP A 43 1.97 -16.75 -17.96
C ASP A 43 2.70 -16.60 -19.31
N ALA A 44 2.15 -15.78 -20.23
CA ALA A 44 2.80 -15.46 -21.50
C ALA A 44 4.12 -14.67 -21.37
N LEU A 45 4.48 -14.18 -20.17
CA LEU A 45 5.82 -13.64 -19.89
C LEU A 45 6.90 -14.72 -20.05
N ASP A 46 6.54 -15.96 -19.79
CA ASP A 46 7.51 -17.07 -19.90
C ASP A 46 7.82 -17.35 -21.38
N GLY A 47 9.10 -17.38 -21.71
CA GLY A 47 9.57 -17.61 -23.09
C GLY A 47 9.32 -16.48 -24.09
N ILE A 48 8.73 -15.33 -23.69
CA ILE A 48 8.31 -14.26 -24.62
C ILE A 48 9.45 -13.66 -25.44
N LEU A 49 10.69 -13.71 -24.95
CA LEU A 49 11.85 -13.14 -25.64
C LEU A 49 12.33 -13.99 -26.81
N GLN A 50 12.06 -15.29 -26.84
CA GLN A 50 12.42 -16.22 -27.93
C GLN A 50 13.88 -16.06 -28.39
N GLY A 51 14.81 -15.80 -27.46
CA GLY A 51 16.23 -15.57 -27.76
C GLY A 51 16.58 -14.17 -28.26
N ASN A 52 15.62 -13.28 -28.39
CA ASN A 52 15.86 -11.87 -28.75
C ASN A 52 16.01 -10.98 -27.50
N TYR A 53 17.24 -10.62 -27.17
CA TYR A 53 17.60 -9.83 -26.01
C TYR A 53 17.97 -8.38 -26.35
N ALA A 54 17.73 -7.93 -27.59
CA ALA A 54 18.02 -6.59 -28.03
C ALA A 54 16.99 -5.59 -27.43
N CYS A 55 17.51 -4.56 -26.74
CA CYS A 55 16.74 -3.42 -26.27
C CYS A 55 16.49 -2.42 -27.43
N ALA A 56 15.62 -1.44 -27.21
CA ALA A 56 15.27 -0.43 -28.22
C ALA A 56 16.47 0.41 -28.71
N ASP A 57 17.48 0.61 -27.89
CA ASP A 57 18.73 1.30 -28.23
C ASP A 57 19.80 0.39 -28.86
N GLY A 58 19.47 -0.87 -29.12
CA GLY A 58 20.37 -1.86 -29.67
C GLY A 58 21.30 -2.53 -28.67
N SER A 59 21.25 -2.16 -27.38
CA SER A 59 22.03 -2.81 -26.33
C SER A 59 21.49 -4.25 -26.04
N ASP A 60 22.37 -5.11 -25.53
CA ASP A 60 22.00 -6.49 -25.14
C ASP A 60 21.62 -6.51 -23.66
N ALA A 61 20.36 -6.84 -23.37
CA ALA A 61 19.82 -6.91 -22.01
C ALA A 61 20.56 -7.86 -21.08
N ARG A 62 21.31 -8.85 -21.62
CA ARG A 62 22.06 -9.84 -20.85
C ARG A 62 23.37 -9.28 -20.27
N ASN A 63 23.85 -8.13 -20.75
CA ASN A 63 25.14 -7.59 -20.35
C ASN A 63 25.03 -6.60 -19.18
N TYR A 64 26.15 -6.25 -18.57
CA TYR A 64 26.24 -5.26 -17.50
C TYR A 64 25.81 -3.85 -17.93
N GLY A 65 25.57 -2.99 -16.96
CA GLY A 65 25.30 -1.56 -17.16
C GLY A 65 23.81 -1.22 -17.22
N GLY A 66 23.52 0.05 -17.51
CA GLY A 66 22.16 0.54 -17.60
C GLY A 66 21.48 0.68 -16.21
N ALA A 67 22.13 1.33 -15.25
CA ALA A 67 21.61 1.50 -13.89
C ALA A 67 20.22 2.14 -13.82
N LEU A 68 19.87 2.97 -14.81
CA LEU A 68 18.51 3.56 -14.95
C LEU A 68 17.44 2.56 -15.42
N GLY A 69 17.84 1.37 -15.90
CA GLY A 69 16.96 0.45 -16.62
C GLY A 69 16.98 0.66 -18.13
N ILE A 70 16.34 -0.26 -18.88
CA ILE A 70 16.28 -0.19 -20.35
C ILE A 70 15.39 0.97 -20.83
N PRO A 71 15.66 1.57 -22.01
CA PRO A 71 14.93 2.74 -22.49
C PRO A 71 13.42 2.55 -22.59
N GLU A 72 12.97 1.41 -23.13
CA GLU A 72 11.55 1.09 -23.27
C GLU A 72 10.84 0.92 -21.92
N ALA A 73 11.53 0.37 -20.91
CA ALA A 73 10.96 0.26 -19.57
C ALA A 73 10.86 1.63 -18.87
N ARG A 74 11.83 2.51 -19.11
CA ARG A 74 11.77 3.90 -18.60
C ARG A 74 10.65 4.69 -19.24
N ALA A 75 10.45 4.56 -20.56
CA ALA A 75 9.34 5.20 -21.27
C ALA A 75 7.98 4.71 -20.72
N PHE A 76 7.81 3.40 -20.59
CA PHE A 76 6.60 2.80 -20.00
C PHE A 76 6.36 3.29 -18.56
N ALA A 77 7.39 3.28 -17.73
CA ALA A 77 7.28 3.73 -16.34
C ALA A 77 6.99 5.24 -16.24
N ALA A 78 7.49 6.05 -17.18
CA ALA A 78 7.15 7.47 -17.28
C ALA A 78 5.65 7.67 -17.55
N ASP A 79 5.10 6.95 -18.50
CA ASP A 79 3.65 6.97 -18.79
C ASP A 79 2.84 6.48 -17.57
N TYR A 80 3.30 5.41 -16.91
CA TYR A 80 2.62 4.82 -15.74
C TYR A 80 2.60 5.76 -14.52
N LEU A 81 3.70 6.50 -14.27
CA LEU A 81 3.84 7.40 -13.13
C LEU A 81 3.47 8.86 -13.46
N GLY A 82 3.16 9.17 -14.70
CA GLY A 82 2.90 10.54 -15.15
C GLY A 82 4.14 11.46 -15.07
N ALA A 83 5.32 10.92 -15.41
CA ALA A 83 6.62 11.58 -15.35
C ALA A 83 7.25 11.75 -16.74
N LYS A 84 8.39 12.45 -16.82
CA LYS A 84 9.24 12.47 -18.03
C LYS A 84 10.23 11.29 -17.98
N PRO A 85 10.61 10.67 -19.12
CA PRO A 85 11.59 9.57 -19.12
C PRO A 85 12.94 9.91 -18.45
N SER A 86 13.37 11.19 -18.47
CA SER A 86 14.57 11.66 -17.75
C SER A 86 14.44 11.63 -16.23
N GLN A 87 13.23 11.66 -15.74
CA GLN A 87 12.88 11.65 -14.31
C GLN A 87 12.66 10.24 -13.74
N VAL A 88 12.88 9.17 -14.53
CA VAL A 88 12.49 7.81 -14.19
C VAL A 88 13.67 6.86 -14.12
N LEU A 89 13.64 5.99 -13.11
CA LEU A 89 14.48 4.81 -12.96
C LEU A 89 13.61 3.57 -12.89
N VAL A 90 14.03 2.48 -13.54
CA VAL A 90 13.41 1.15 -13.44
C VAL A 90 14.35 0.21 -12.69
N GLY A 91 13.90 -0.26 -11.54
CA GLY A 91 14.68 -1.09 -10.63
C GLY A 91 14.44 -2.59 -10.80
N GLY A 92 14.62 -3.32 -9.69
CA GLY A 92 14.36 -4.74 -9.59
C GLY A 92 12.88 -5.08 -9.38
N ASN A 93 12.60 -6.20 -8.75
CA ASN A 93 11.23 -6.74 -8.64
C ASN A 93 10.36 -6.12 -7.54
N SER A 94 10.87 -5.21 -6.72
CA SER A 94 10.16 -4.75 -5.52
C SER A 94 10.20 -3.24 -5.33
N SER A 95 9.03 -2.60 -5.36
CA SER A 95 8.88 -1.19 -4.95
C SER A 95 9.30 -0.97 -3.50
N LEU A 96 9.06 -1.94 -2.60
CA LEU A 96 9.50 -1.86 -1.22
C LEU A 96 11.02 -1.76 -1.10
N GLN A 97 11.78 -2.45 -1.97
CA GLN A 97 13.23 -2.34 -2.03
C GLN A 97 13.66 -0.93 -2.44
N LEU A 98 13.02 -0.33 -3.45
CA LEU A 98 13.30 1.06 -3.84
C LEU A 98 13.00 2.03 -2.70
N MET A 99 11.85 1.88 -2.03
CA MET A 99 11.51 2.72 -0.87
C MET A 99 12.54 2.59 0.26
N TYR A 100 12.93 1.36 0.59
CA TYR A 100 13.98 1.10 1.58
C TYR A 100 15.31 1.76 1.19
N GLN A 101 15.72 1.63 -0.08
CA GLN A 101 16.95 2.24 -0.60
C GLN A 101 16.88 3.77 -0.57
N VAL A 102 15.76 4.38 -0.98
CA VAL A 102 15.59 5.85 -0.92
C VAL A 102 15.78 6.35 0.52
N VAL A 103 15.11 5.74 1.48
CA VAL A 103 15.19 6.16 2.89
C VAL A 103 16.57 5.87 3.48
N THR A 104 17.14 4.68 3.20
CA THR A 104 18.48 4.30 3.69
C THR A 104 19.57 5.20 3.11
N ASN A 105 19.50 5.50 1.81
CA ASN A 105 20.43 6.40 1.15
C ASN A 105 20.37 7.80 1.77
N ALA A 106 19.18 8.36 1.93
CA ALA A 106 19.00 9.65 2.57
C ALA A 106 19.49 9.65 4.03
N TYR A 107 19.25 8.57 4.75
CA TYR A 107 19.67 8.44 6.15
C TYR A 107 21.18 8.39 6.31
N PHE A 108 21.92 7.62 5.48
CA PHE A 108 23.35 7.39 5.64
C PHE A 108 24.24 8.26 4.75
N HIS A 109 23.74 8.70 3.59
CA HIS A 109 24.54 9.35 2.55
C HIS A 109 24.00 10.72 2.11
N GLY A 110 22.78 11.08 2.54
CA GLY A 110 22.08 12.28 2.08
C GLY A 110 21.16 12.01 0.90
N VAL A 111 20.26 12.93 0.65
CA VAL A 111 19.27 12.84 -0.45
C VAL A 111 19.87 13.06 -1.83
N ASN A 112 21.07 13.66 -1.87
CA ASN A 112 21.96 13.81 -3.03
C ASN A 112 23.41 14.00 -2.52
N ALA A 113 24.36 14.03 -3.42
CA ALA A 113 25.80 14.08 -3.09
C ALA A 113 26.25 15.29 -2.25
N SER A 114 25.49 16.38 -2.23
CA SER A 114 25.80 17.61 -1.48
C SER A 114 24.98 17.80 -0.21
N ALA A 115 23.97 16.94 0.02
CA ALA A 115 23.10 17.05 1.18
C ALA A 115 23.68 16.38 2.40
N THR A 116 23.47 16.97 3.57
CA THR A 116 23.80 16.32 4.87
C THR A 116 22.96 15.05 5.04
N PRO A 117 23.56 13.91 5.43
CA PRO A 117 22.79 12.72 5.80
C PRO A 117 21.79 13.00 6.92
N TRP A 118 20.60 12.44 6.82
CA TRP A 118 19.55 12.69 7.81
C TRP A 118 19.98 12.37 9.24
N ARG A 119 20.74 11.29 9.45
CA ARG A 119 21.27 10.92 10.78
C ARG A 119 22.15 12.00 11.39
N ASP A 120 22.88 12.75 10.56
CA ASP A 120 23.80 13.78 11.01
C ASP A 120 23.07 15.12 11.27
N GLU A 121 21.92 15.35 10.61
CA GLU A 121 21.06 16.51 10.87
C GLU A 121 20.39 16.47 12.25
N ALA A 122 20.14 15.27 12.80
CA ALA A 122 19.56 15.11 14.13
C ALA A 122 20.49 15.52 15.27
N GLY A 123 21.81 15.64 15.01
CA GLY A 123 22.81 15.96 16.02
C GLY A 123 22.97 14.87 17.09
N ASN A 124 23.75 15.16 18.12
CA ASN A 124 24.02 14.22 19.20
C ASN A 124 22.76 14.00 20.08
N GLY A 125 22.18 12.81 20.01
CA GLY A 125 21.04 12.40 20.84
C GLY A 125 19.65 12.77 20.29
N GLY A 126 19.56 13.38 19.10
CA GLY A 126 18.29 13.58 18.39
C GLY A 126 17.93 12.39 17.51
N SER A 127 16.67 12.32 17.07
CA SER A 127 16.21 11.41 16.03
C SER A 127 15.49 12.18 14.93
N ILE A 128 15.66 11.74 13.69
CA ILE A 128 14.82 12.21 12.60
C ILE A 128 13.42 11.58 12.71
N LYS A 129 12.45 12.24 12.13
CA LYS A 129 11.03 11.83 12.23
C LYS A 129 10.39 11.67 10.88
N PHE A 130 9.41 10.77 10.82
CA PHE A 130 8.55 10.57 9.67
C PHE A 130 7.09 10.74 10.05
N LEU A 131 6.33 11.43 9.22
CA LEU A 131 4.88 11.45 9.31
C LEU A 131 4.33 10.15 8.72
N CYS A 132 3.43 9.55 9.47
CA CYS A 132 2.86 8.24 9.16
C CYS A 132 1.34 8.32 9.16
N PRO A 133 0.69 8.65 8.02
CA PRO A 133 -0.76 8.55 7.91
C PRO A 133 -1.22 7.15 8.34
N ALA A 134 -2.14 7.11 9.29
CA ALA A 134 -2.62 5.89 9.92
C ALA A 134 -4.16 5.87 10.02
N PRO A 135 -4.79 4.71 9.75
CA PRO A 135 -4.15 3.42 9.47
C PRO A 135 -3.40 3.39 8.13
N GLY A 136 -2.25 2.70 8.06
CA GLY A 136 -1.35 2.71 6.91
C GLY A 136 -0.66 1.36 6.65
N TYR A 137 0.32 1.36 5.75
CA TYR A 137 1.03 0.15 5.35
C TYR A 137 2.16 -0.20 6.33
N ASP A 138 2.04 -1.35 6.98
CA ASP A 138 2.94 -1.84 8.03
C ASP A 138 4.42 -1.93 7.62
N ARG A 139 4.73 -2.14 6.33
CA ARG A 139 6.11 -2.20 5.85
C ARG A 139 6.80 -0.83 5.84
N HIS A 140 6.08 0.24 5.58
CA HIS A 140 6.60 1.60 5.72
C HIS A 140 7.07 1.85 7.16
N PHE A 141 6.26 1.47 8.14
CA PHE A 141 6.59 1.61 9.55
C PHE A 141 7.79 0.75 9.94
N SER A 142 7.89 -0.47 9.40
CA SER A 142 9.04 -1.34 9.63
C SER A 142 10.36 -0.76 9.12
N ILE A 143 10.36 0.00 8.03
CA ILE A 143 11.54 0.73 7.53
C ILE A 143 11.98 1.75 8.59
N CYS A 144 11.05 2.55 9.10
CA CYS A 144 11.34 3.53 10.16
C CYS A 144 11.89 2.86 11.42
N GLU A 145 11.23 1.81 11.91
CA GLU A 145 11.69 1.05 13.09
C GLU A 145 13.12 0.53 12.92
N THR A 146 13.42 -0.04 11.74
CA THR A 146 14.74 -0.62 11.45
C THR A 146 15.86 0.43 11.49
N LEU A 147 15.57 1.66 11.08
CA LEU A 147 16.53 2.76 11.01
C LEU A 147 16.51 3.66 12.27
N GLY A 148 15.65 3.37 13.25
CA GLY A 148 15.50 4.20 14.44
C GLY A 148 14.86 5.57 14.15
N ILE A 149 14.09 5.68 13.07
CA ILE A 149 13.32 6.88 12.71
C ILE A 149 12.06 6.94 13.57
N GLU A 150 11.86 8.05 14.27
CA GLU A 150 10.66 8.27 15.07
C GLU A 150 9.44 8.44 14.16
N MET A 151 8.35 7.77 14.47
CA MET A 151 7.12 7.83 13.70
C MET A 151 6.07 8.68 14.40
N ILE A 152 5.54 9.67 13.68
CA ILE A 152 4.44 10.54 14.14
C ILE A 152 3.18 10.13 13.36
N PRO A 153 2.16 9.56 14.03
CA PRO A 153 0.91 9.24 13.38
C PRO A 153 0.18 10.51 12.91
N VAL A 154 -0.38 10.45 11.72
CA VAL A 154 -1.23 11.50 11.14
C VAL A 154 -2.61 10.88 10.88
N THR A 155 -3.65 11.58 11.28
CA THR A 155 -5.04 11.17 11.06
C THR A 155 -5.37 11.14 9.56
N MET A 156 -6.19 10.17 9.16
CA MET A 156 -6.73 10.09 7.81
C MET A 156 -8.26 10.18 7.82
N ASP A 157 -8.80 10.82 6.80
CA ASP A 157 -10.22 10.82 6.49
C ASP A 157 -10.51 10.22 5.09
N ASN A 158 -11.70 10.46 4.56
CA ASN A 158 -12.09 9.97 3.24
C ASN A 158 -11.42 10.70 2.06
N ASN A 159 -10.71 11.79 2.32
CA ASN A 159 -10.00 12.58 1.30
C ASN A 159 -8.48 12.34 1.33
N GLY A 160 -7.96 11.71 2.38
CA GLY A 160 -6.54 11.46 2.59
C GLY A 160 -6.08 11.84 4.00
N PRO A 161 -4.78 12.13 4.20
CA PRO A 161 -4.26 12.63 5.46
C PRO A 161 -4.81 14.01 5.81
N ASP A 162 -4.97 14.27 7.13
CA ASP A 162 -5.26 15.59 7.66
C ASP A 162 -4.09 16.55 7.36
N MET A 163 -4.26 17.36 6.32
CA MET A 163 -3.21 18.27 5.84
C MET A 163 -2.95 19.43 6.79
N ASP A 164 -3.92 19.84 7.62
CA ASP A 164 -3.70 20.86 8.65
C ASP A 164 -2.74 20.32 9.73
N GLN A 165 -2.94 19.07 10.13
CA GLN A 165 -2.02 18.38 11.04
C GLN A 165 -0.64 18.23 10.41
N VAL A 166 -0.55 17.77 9.15
CA VAL A 166 0.72 17.61 8.41
C VAL A 166 1.51 18.91 8.35
N GLU A 167 0.88 19.99 7.89
CA GLU A 167 1.54 21.29 7.74
C GLU A 167 1.95 21.90 9.07
N SER A 168 1.11 21.78 10.10
CA SER A 168 1.43 22.26 11.45
C SER A 168 2.68 21.56 12.01
N LEU A 169 2.76 20.24 11.86
CA LEU A 169 3.91 19.45 12.32
C LEU A 169 5.18 19.82 11.55
N LEU A 170 5.11 19.96 10.23
CA LEU A 170 6.27 20.33 9.41
C LEU A 170 6.83 21.71 9.70
N ARG A 171 5.95 22.68 10.01
CA ARG A 171 6.36 24.04 10.42
C ARG A 171 7.02 24.05 11.81
N ALA A 172 6.59 23.14 12.70
CA ALA A 172 7.06 23.08 14.07
C ALA A 172 8.40 22.35 14.23
N ASP A 173 8.71 21.39 13.35
CA ASP A 173 9.86 20.50 13.53
C ASP A 173 10.61 20.21 12.22
N PRO A 174 11.80 20.86 12.02
CA PRO A 174 12.63 20.66 10.83
C PRO A 174 13.29 19.27 10.77
N LEU A 175 13.23 18.47 11.84
CA LEU A 175 13.73 17.09 11.86
C LEU A 175 12.72 16.07 11.30
N ILE A 176 11.53 16.51 10.91
CA ILE A 176 10.61 15.69 10.12
C ILE A 176 11.17 15.62 8.68
N LYS A 177 11.69 14.47 8.29
CA LYS A 177 12.41 14.26 7.02
C LYS A 177 11.61 13.52 5.97
N GLY A 178 10.46 12.95 6.34
CA GLY A 178 9.65 12.29 5.36
C GLY A 178 8.20 12.07 5.78
N ILE A 179 7.39 11.74 4.79
CA ILE A 179 6.01 11.30 4.96
C ILE A 179 5.75 10.11 4.04
N TRP A 180 5.11 9.06 4.59
CA TRP A 180 4.65 7.92 3.82
C TRP A 180 3.26 8.18 3.23
N CYS A 181 3.06 7.86 1.95
CA CYS A 181 1.78 8.00 1.27
C CYS A 181 1.45 6.76 0.45
N VAL A 182 0.18 6.31 0.54
CA VAL A 182 -0.42 5.37 -0.42
C VAL A 182 -1.63 6.08 -1.00
N PRO A 183 -1.46 6.87 -2.08
CA PRO A 183 -2.42 7.90 -2.45
C PRO A 183 -3.65 7.38 -3.19
N LYS A 184 -3.57 6.22 -3.81
CA LYS A 184 -4.68 5.62 -4.54
C LYS A 184 -4.99 4.24 -3.97
N TYR A 185 -6.24 4.05 -3.54
CA TYR A 185 -6.70 2.84 -2.87
C TYR A 185 -5.84 2.48 -1.67
N ALA A 186 -5.66 3.45 -0.79
CA ALA A 186 -4.76 3.38 0.36
C ALA A 186 -4.92 2.07 1.14
N ASN A 187 -3.80 1.53 1.59
CA ASN A 187 -3.77 0.33 2.42
C ASN A 187 -3.79 0.76 3.89
N PRO A 188 -4.86 0.44 4.68
CA PRO A 188 -5.91 -0.53 4.37
C PRO A 188 -7.28 0.07 3.98
N ASN A 189 -7.48 1.40 4.01
CA ASN A 189 -8.82 2.01 4.00
C ASN A 189 -9.44 2.20 2.60
N GLY A 190 -8.67 2.01 1.53
CA GLY A 190 -9.16 2.14 0.16
C GLY A 190 -9.37 3.57 -0.34
N VAL A 191 -8.97 4.57 0.42
CA VAL A 191 -9.10 5.99 0.09
C VAL A 191 -8.26 6.35 -1.15
N VAL A 192 -8.78 7.24 -1.97
CA VAL A 192 -8.04 7.98 -3.01
C VAL A 192 -7.92 9.42 -2.56
N TYR A 193 -6.68 9.95 -2.53
CA TYR A 193 -6.46 11.32 -2.09
C TYR A 193 -7.15 12.31 -3.03
N SER A 194 -7.84 13.30 -2.44
CA SER A 194 -8.52 14.34 -3.22
C SER A 194 -7.52 15.27 -3.90
N ASP A 195 -7.97 15.96 -4.94
CA ASP A 195 -7.14 16.94 -5.66
C ASP A 195 -6.60 18.02 -4.73
N GLU A 196 -7.41 18.48 -3.75
CA GLU A 196 -6.98 19.46 -2.74
C GLU A 196 -5.84 18.91 -1.87
N VAL A 197 -5.97 17.66 -1.41
CA VAL A 197 -4.92 17.01 -0.61
C VAL A 197 -3.63 16.88 -1.43
N VAL A 198 -3.71 16.44 -2.69
CA VAL A 198 -2.51 16.32 -3.55
C VAL A 198 -1.88 17.67 -3.85
N ASP A 199 -2.69 18.73 -4.08
CA ASP A 199 -2.19 20.09 -4.28
C ASP A 199 -1.42 20.59 -3.04
N ARG A 200 -1.96 20.37 -1.85
CA ARG A 200 -1.27 20.70 -0.58
C ARG A 200 0.01 19.90 -0.40
N PHE A 201 0.01 18.60 -0.72
CA PHE A 201 1.25 17.78 -0.73
C PHE A 201 2.32 18.37 -1.62
N ALA A 202 1.98 18.80 -2.83
CA ALA A 202 2.93 19.39 -3.78
C ALA A 202 3.61 20.67 -3.25
N GLN A 203 3.01 21.33 -2.25
CA GLN A 203 3.54 22.56 -1.64
C GLN A 203 4.36 22.32 -0.37
N LEU A 204 4.38 21.12 0.20
CA LEU A 204 5.03 20.83 1.48
C LEU A 204 6.52 21.20 1.51
N GLY A 205 7.22 21.08 0.38
CA GLY A 205 8.63 21.49 0.27
C GLY A 205 8.89 22.96 0.59
N LYS A 206 7.87 23.84 0.54
CA LYS A 206 8.00 25.27 0.88
C LYS A 206 8.02 25.53 2.40
N ILE A 207 7.55 24.57 3.19
CA ILE A 207 7.37 24.72 4.64
C ILE A 207 8.13 23.68 5.46
N ALA A 208 8.50 22.57 4.85
CA ALA A 208 9.26 21.52 5.50
C ALA A 208 10.72 21.92 5.71
N GLY A 209 11.39 21.25 6.65
CA GLY A 209 12.83 21.37 6.82
C GLY A 209 13.61 20.91 5.56
N ALA A 210 14.88 21.28 5.51
CA ALA A 210 15.75 20.87 4.41
C ALA A 210 15.76 19.34 4.26
N ASN A 211 15.91 18.89 3.01
CA ASN A 211 16.03 17.46 2.65
C ASN A 211 14.78 16.61 2.94
N PHE A 212 13.62 17.22 3.21
CA PHE A 212 12.34 16.52 3.36
C PHE A 212 11.93 15.77 2.09
N ARG A 213 11.32 14.58 2.22
CA ARG A 213 10.84 13.76 1.10
C ARG A 213 9.42 13.26 1.32
N ILE A 214 8.63 13.33 0.26
CA ILE A 214 7.30 12.69 0.15
C ILE A 214 7.53 11.35 -0.53
N ILE A 215 7.33 10.24 0.19
CA ILE A 215 7.44 8.89 -0.38
C ILE A 215 6.03 8.45 -0.80
N TRP A 216 5.79 8.52 -2.11
CA TRP A 216 4.47 8.33 -2.73
C TRP A 216 4.39 6.94 -3.35
N ASP A 217 3.95 5.95 -2.53
CA ASP A 217 3.80 4.55 -2.93
C ASP A 217 2.51 4.35 -3.72
N ASN A 218 2.58 4.44 -5.05
CA ASN A 218 1.45 4.29 -5.95
C ASN A 218 1.27 2.82 -6.39
N ALA A 219 1.24 1.91 -5.42
CA ALA A 219 1.19 0.46 -5.63
C ALA A 219 -0.10 -0.01 -6.31
N TYR A 220 -1.18 0.78 -6.27
CA TYR A 220 -2.51 0.41 -6.75
C TYR A 220 -3.03 1.32 -7.86
N ALA A 221 -2.18 2.04 -8.57
CA ALA A 221 -2.55 3.05 -9.58
C ALA A 221 -3.64 2.58 -10.57
N GLU A 222 -3.56 1.33 -11.03
CA GLU A 222 -4.47 0.75 -12.04
C GLU A 222 -5.34 -0.41 -11.49
N HIS A 223 -5.45 -0.54 -10.15
CA HIS A 223 -6.17 -1.67 -9.52
C HIS A 223 -7.64 -1.30 -9.23
N HIS A 224 -8.38 -0.96 -10.26
CA HIS A 224 -9.77 -0.55 -10.18
C HIS A 224 -10.71 -1.75 -9.98
N LEU A 225 -11.73 -1.59 -9.12
CA LEU A 225 -12.84 -2.52 -8.95
C LEU A 225 -14.13 -2.00 -9.61
N VAL A 226 -14.12 -0.76 -10.09
CA VAL A 226 -15.27 -0.09 -10.71
C VAL A 226 -14.95 0.32 -12.15
N GLU A 227 -15.98 0.56 -12.96
CA GLU A 227 -15.82 0.96 -14.36
C GLU A 227 -15.34 2.41 -14.51
N ASN A 228 -15.83 3.30 -13.64
CA ASN A 228 -15.47 4.70 -13.61
C ASN A 228 -14.63 4.98 -12.34
N PRO A 229 -13.34 4.68 -12.36
CA PRO A 229 -12.48 4.83 -11.19
C PRO A 229 -12.22 6.31 -10.86
N PRO A 230 -12.09 6.64 -9.56
CA PRO A 230 -11.62 7.97 -9.20
C PRO A 230 -10.23 8.23 -9.77
N GLU A 231 -10.00 9.43 -10.25
CA GLU A 231 -8.70 9.88 -10.69
C GLU A 231 -7.85 10.32 -9.49
N LEU A 232 -6.55 10.34 -9.66
CA LEU A 232 -5.59 10.87 -8.71
C LEU A 232 -4.79 11.97 -9.40
N ALA A 233 -4.75 13.17 -8.83
CA ALA A 233 -3.96 14.26 -9.35
C ALA A 233 -2.46 13.89 -9.40
N ASN A 234 -1.73 14.47 -10.37
CA ASN A 234 -0.32 14.16 -10.58
C ASN A 234 0.57 14.99 -9.64
N LEU A 235 1.09 14.37 -8.59
CA LEU A 235 1.99 15.02 -7.63
C LEU A 235 3.24 15.61 -8.29
N LEU A 236 3.87 14.91 -9.25
CA LEU A 236 5.10 15.38 -9.90
C LEU A 236 4.85 16.65 -10.70
N ALA A 237 3.77 16.67 -11.48
CA ALA A 237 3.40 17.84 -12.28
C ALA A 237 3.09 19.06 -11.39
N LEU A 238 2.34 18.89 -10.32
CA LEU A 238 2.05 19.94 -9.36
C LEU A 238 3.32 20.40 -8.62
N SER A 239 4.18 19.48 -8.21
CA SER A 239 5.44 19.81 -7.55
C SER A 239 6.39 20.57 -8.50
N GLU A 240 6.40 20.26 -9.80
CA GLU A 240 7.16 21.04 -10.80
C GLU A 240 6.64 22.49 -10.89
N GLN A 241 5.30 22.67 -10.90
CA GLN A 241 4.68 23.99 -10.90
C GLN A 241 5.02 24.82 -9.65
N TYR A 242 5.08 24.18 -8.51
CA TYR A 242 5.39 24.86 -7.24
C TYR A 242 6.88 25.00 -6.93
N GLY A 243 7.77 24.41 -7.76
CA GLY A 243 9.23 24.44 -7.56
C GLY A 243 9.69 23.54 -6.41
N THR A 244 8.95 22.48 -6.11
CA THR A 244 9.19 21.54 -5.01
C THR A 244 9.44 20.11 -5.50
N LEU A 245 9.76 19.93 -6.76
CA LEU A 245 9.90 18.61 -7.39
C LEU A 245 10.95 17.71 -6.69
N ASP A 246 11.99 18.31 -6.13
CA ASP A 246 13.00 17.57 -5.36
C ASP A 246 12.46 16.91 -4.10
N ASN A 247 11.30 17.35 -3.62
CA ASN A 247 10.67 16.74 -2.44
C ASN A 247 9.85 15.48 -2.79
N ALA A 248 9.44 15.31 -4.05
CA ALA A 248 8.56 14.23 -4.47
C ALA A 248 9.37 13.00 -4.95
N VAL A 249 9.04 11.83 -4.39
CA VAL A 249 9.54 10.51 -4.83
C VAL A 249 8.34 9.61 -5.03
N VAL A 250 7.99 9.36 -6.29
CA VAL A 250 6.84 8.53 -6.67
C VAL A 250 7.33 7.14 -7.06
N ILE A 251 6.72 6.11 -6.49
CA ILE A 251 7.15 4.71 -6.64
C ILE A 251 5.96 3.86 -7.08
N GLY A 252 6.21 2.95 -8.00
CA GLY A 252 5.25 1.98 -8.48
C GLY A 252 5.90 0.64 -8.81
N SER A 253 5.09 -0.36 -9.13
CA SER A 253 5.59 -1.66 -9.58
C SER A 253 4.54 -2.47 -10.31
N THR A 254 4.99 -3.50 -11.03
CA THR A 254 4.12 -4.50 -11.64
C THR A 254 3.86 -5.71 -10.73
N SER A 255 4.30 -5.69 -9.46
CA SER A 255 4.23 -6.85 -8.55
C SER A 255 2.82 -7.40 -8.34
N LYS A 256 1.79 -6.57 -8.48
CA LYS A 256 0.39 -6.98 -8.39
C LYS A 256 -0.33 -6.99 -9.75
N ILE A 257 0.42 -6.74 -10.84
CA ILE A 257 -0.06 -6.67 -12.23
C ILE A 257 0.37 -7.94 -12.98
N THR A 258 1.64 -8.33 -12.81
CA THR A 258 2.24 -9.51 -13.43
C THR A 258 2.59 -10.56 -12.36
N PHE A 259 3.85 -10.94 -12.26
CA PHE A 259 4.31 -11.89 -11.24
C PHE A 259 4.74 -11.15 -9.97
N ALA A 260 4.11 -11.45 -8.85
CA ALA A 260 4.43 -10.81 -7.56
C ALA A 260 5.90 -11.03 -7.13
N GLY A 261 6.47 -12.19 -7.46
CA GLY A 261 7.86 -12.53 -7.14
C GLY A 261 8.88 -12.12 -8.19
N ALA A 262 8.44 -11.68 -9.37
CA ALA A 262 9.29 -11.40 -10.52
C ALA A 262 8.75 -10.24 -11.39
N GLY A 263 8.14 -9.23 -10.76
CA GLY A 263 7.74 -7.98 -11.41
C GLY A 263 8.92 -7.05 -11.68
N ILE A 264 8.61 -5.80 -12.02
CA ILE A 264 9.57 -4.70 -12.10
C ILE A 264 9.05 -3.52 -11.29
N SER A 265 9.96 -2.72 -10.73
CA SER A 265 9.61 -1.54 -9.92
C SER A 265 10.10 -0.27 -10.60
N PHE A 266 9.41 0.83 -10.33
CA PHE A 266 9.66 2.14 -10.92
C PHE A 266 9.82 3.19 -9.83
N MET A 267 10.68 4.17 -10.07
CA MET A 267 10.80 5.37 -9.27
C MET A 267 10.83 6.58 -10.20
N ALA A 268 10.06 7.61 -9.86
CA ALA A 268 10.12 8.90 -10.51
C ALA A 268 10.36 10.02 -9.49
N SER A 269 11.22 10.97 -9.84
CA SER A 269 11.55 12.15 -9.04
C SER A 269 12.19 13.20 -9.93
N SER A 270 12.75 14.29 -9.37
CA SER A 270 13.57 15.21 -10.13
C SER A 270 14.80 14.52 -10.74
N GLU A 271 15.32 15.04 -11.83
CA GLU A 271 16.53 14.51 -12.48
C GLU A 271 17.73 14.49 -11.51
N ALA A 272 17.83 15.49 -10.63
CA ALA A 272 18.88 15.57 -9.62
C ALA A 272 18.76 14.43 -8.59
N ASN A 273 17.54 14.11 -8.13
CA ASN A 273 17.32 12.97 -7.22
C ASN A 273 17.60 11.64 -7.91
N ILE A 274 17.19 11.48 -9.17
CA ILE A 274 17.48 10.27 -9.95
C ILE A 274 18.99 10.08 -10.11
N ALA A 275 19.73 11.14 -10.48
CA ALA A 275 21.19 11.08 -10.61
C ALA A 275 21.87 10.67 -9.30
N GLY A 276 21.54 11.34 -8.18
CA GLY A 276 22.09 11.00 -6.87
C GLY A 276 21.75 9.59 -6.40
N PHE A 277 20.54 9.10 -6.71
CA PHE A 277 20.16 7.72 -6.40
C PHE A 277 20.96 6.70 -7.23
N VAL A 278 21.18 6.96 -8.52
CA VAL A 278 21.93 6.11 -9.43
C VAL A 278 23.40 6.01 -9.03
N ASP A 279 24.02 7.09 -8.56
CA ASP A 279 25.40 7.08 -8.07
C ASP A 279 25.58 6.07 -6.92
N LEU A 280 24.63 6.06 -5.96
CA LEU A 280 24.64 5.10 -4.86
C LEU A 280 24.22 3.69 -5.29
N LEU A 281 23.27 3.59 -6.20
CA LEU A 281 22.84 2.31 -6.76
C LEU A 281 24.00 1.62 -7.50
N GLY A 282 24.83 2.38 -8.20
CA GLY A 282 26.01 1.90 -8.92
C GLY A 282 27.05 1.20 -8.04
N ILE A 283 27.06 1.51 -6.73
CA ILE A 283 27.88 0.82 -5.73
C ILE A 283 27.28 -0.53 -5.32
N ALA A 284 25.94 -0.58 -5.22
CA ALA A 284 25.20 -1.77 -4.77
C ALA A 284 24.98 -2.79 -5.91
N THR A 285 24.84 -2.32 -7.14
CA THR A 285 24.64 -3.14 -8.36
C THR A 285 25.13 -2.38 -9.58
N ILE A 286 25.67 -3.09 -10.56
CA ILE A 286 26.09 -2.46 -11.84
C ILE A 286 24.87 -2.15 -12.72
N GLY A 287 23.76 -2.81 -12.48
CA GLY A 287 22.48 -2.60 -13.16
C GLY A 287 21.40 -3.56 -12.69
N PRO A 288 20.13 -3.23 -12.95
CA PRO A 288 19.01 -4.07 -12.62
C PRO A 288 18.92 -5.30 -13.56
N ASP A 289 17.98 -6.21 -13.27
CA ASP A 289 17.62 -7.33 -14.14
C ASP A 289 16.92 -6.83 -15.43
N LYS A 290 17.73 -6.47 -16.43
CA LYS A 290 17.27 -5.95 -17.73
C LYS A 290 16.55 -7.01 -18.57
N VAL A 291 16.88 -8.28 -18.39
CA VAL A 291 16.16 -9.38 -19.08
C VAL A 291 14.72 -9.43 -18.60
N ASN A 292 14.51 -9.28 -17.29
CA ASN A 292 13.16 -9.21 -16.73
C ASN A 292 12.42 -7.93 -17.16
N GLN A 293 13.10 -6.80 -17.23
CA GLN A 293 12.51 -5.55 -17.75
C GLN A 293 12.08 -5.73 -19.21
N LEU A 294 12.95 -6.29 -20.07
CA LEU A 294 12.66 -6.48 -21.49
C LEU A 294 11.45 -7.40 -21.71
N ARG A 295 11.35 -8.53 -20.98
CA ARG A 295 10.19 -9.40 -21.12
C ARG A 295 8.89 -8.73 -20.68
N HIS A 296 8.91 -7.89 -19.64
CA HIS A 296 7.76 -7.08 -19.24
C HIS A 296 7.35 -6.09 -20.33
N MET A 297 8.31 -5.44 -20.98
CA MET A 297 7.99 -4.50 -22.07
C MET A 297 7.45 -5.22 -23.30
N ARG A 298 7.92 -6.43 -23.60
CA ARG A 298 7.34 -7.27 -24.69
C ARG A 298 5.90 -7.71 -24.36
N PHE A 299 5.58 -7.90 -23.10
CA PHE A 299 4.26 -8.32 -22.63
C PHE A 299 3.28 -7.15 -22.47
N LEU A 300 3.66 -6.14 -21.70
CA LEU A 300 2.79 -5.01 -21.35
C LEU A 300 2.67 -3.99 -22.49
N LYS A 301 3.71 -3.80 -23.28
CA LYS A 301 3.80 -2.90 -24.43
C LYS A 301 3.55 -1.42 -24.10
N ASP A 302 2.32 -1.09 -23.69
CA ASP A 302 1.82 0.27 -23.48
C ASP A 302 0.72 0.29 -22.40
N MET A 303 0.28 1.49 -22.00
CA MET A 303 -0.77 1.67 -21.01
C MET A 303 -2.14 1.10 -21.43
N PRO A 304 -2.59 1.18 -22.70
CA PRO A 304 -3.81 0.49 -23.14
C PRO A 304 -3.77 -1.02 -22.95
N THR A 305 -2.64 -1.66 -23.26
CA THR A 305 -2.44 -3.11 -23.05
C THR A 305 -2.45 -3.46 -21.56
N LEU A 306 -1.76 -2.67 -20.74
CA LEU A 306 -1.79 -2.84 -19.28
C LEU A 306 -3.22 -2.71 -18.75
N ARG A 307 -3.97 -1.67 -19.14
CA ARG A 307 -5.35 -1.46 -18.66
C ARG A 307 -6.28 -2.59 -19.07
N LYS A 308 -6.09 -3.19 -20.24
CA LYS A 308 -6.84 -4.39 -20.66
C LYS A 308 -6.52 -5.59 -19.75
N LEU A 309 -5.26 -5.77 -19.37
CA LEU A 309 -4.86 -6.80 -18.40
C LEU A 309 -5.50 -6.54 -17.03
N MET A 310 -5.52 -5.28 -16.58
CA MET A 310 -6.14 -4.90 -15.30
C MET A 310 -7.66 -5.07 -15.29
N GLN A 311 -8.35 -5.00 -16.43
CA GLN A 311 -9.76 -5.40 -16.52
C GLN A 311 -9.94 -6.89 -16.20
N ALA A 312 -9.09 -7.76 -16.71
CA ALA A 312 -9.15 -9.19 -16.37
C ALA A 312 -8.84 -9.44 -14.88
N HIS A 313 -7.94 -8.66 -14.26
CA HIS A 313 -7.73 -8.68 -12.80
C HIS A 313 -8.99 -8.26 -12.05
N ARG A 314 -9.67 -7.19 -12.49
CA ARG A 314 -10.93 -6.72 -11.91
C ARG A 314 -11.99 -7.80 -11.92
N ASP A 315 -12.17 -8.50 -13.05
CA ASP A 315 -13.19 -9.55 -13.20
C ASP A 315 -12.98 -10.71 -12.20
N ILE A 316 -11.73 -10.93 -11.76
CA ILE A 316 -11.40 -11.92 -10.72
C ILE A 316 -11.62 -11.34 -9.31
N LEU A 317 -11.28 -10.08 -9.09
CA LEU A 317 -11.27 -9.46 -7.76
C LEU A 317 -12.64 -8.93 -7.33
N GLN A 318 -13.37 -8.29 -8.23
CA GLN A 318 -14.64 -7.62 -7.92
C GLN A 318 -15.63 -8.54 -7.21
N PRO A 319 -15.91 -9.79 -7.66
CA PRO A 319 -16.84 -10.68 -6.98
C PRO A 319 -16.42 -11.01 -5.54
N LYS A 320 -15.12 -11.02 -5.25
CA LYS A 320 -14.59 -11.28 -3.92
C LYS A 320 -14.87 -10.13 -2.96
N PHE A 321 -14.70 -8.89 -3.43
CA PHE A 321 -15.01 -7.69 -2.66
C PHE A 321 -16.51 -7.56 -2.43
N GLU A 322 -17.33 -7.79 -3.47
CA GLU A 322 -18.78 -7.79 -3.38
C GLU A 322 -19.28 -8.81 -2.33
N LEU A 323 -18.66 -9.99 -2.28
CA LEU A 323 -19.02 -11.01 -1.31
C LEU A 323 -18.69 -10.58 0.14
N VAL A 324 -17.51 -9.97 0.35
CA VAL A 324 -17.15 -9.41 1.67
C VAL A 324 -18.16 -8.36 2.09
N LEU A 325 -18.44 -7.38 1.22
CA LEU A 325 -19.38 -6.30 1.52
C LEU A 325 -20.79 -6.82 1.77
N LYS A 326 -21.25 -7.81 1.00
CA LYS A 326 -22.53 -8.48 1.21
C LYS A 326 -22.64 -9.06 2.62
N HIS A 327 -21.63 -9.80 3.09
CA HIS A 327 -21.65 -10.38 4.44
C HIS A 327 -21.67 -9.31 5.54
N LEU A 328 -20.92 -8.22 5.36
CA LEU A 328 -20.92 -7.11 6.31
C LEU A 328 -22.30 -6.40 6.33
N ASP A 329 -22.87 -6.15 5.16
CA ASP A 329 -24.18 -5.50 5.02
C ASP A 329 -25.31 -6.37 5.61
N GLU A 330 -25.41 -7.64 5.23
CA GLU A 330 -26.45 -8.55 5.71
C GLU A 330 -26.26 -8.91 7.19
N GLY A 331 -25.01 -9.02 7.63
CA GLY A 331 -24.69 -9.49 8.98
C GLY A 331 -24.68 -8.40 10.05
N LEU A 332 -24.21 -7.18 9.71
CA LEU A 332 -23.90 -6.15 10.71
C LEU A 332 -24.63 -4.81 10.48
N ALA A 333 -25.04 -4.48 9.23
CA ALA A 333 -25.67 -3.18 8.96
C ALA A 333 -26.94 -2.98 9.79
N GLY A 334 -27.06 -1.80 10.40
CA GLY A 334 -28.20 -1.43 11.23
C GLY A 334 -28.24 -2.10 12.61
N LYS A 335 -27.36 -3.03 12.91
CA LYS A 335 -27.24 -3.63 14.26
C LYS A 335 -26.46 -2.70 15.17
N THR A 336 -26.96 -2.56 16.39
CA THR A 336 -26.36 -1.69 17.43
C THR A 336 -26.22 -2.41 18.74
N HIS A 337 -25.20 -2.06 19.52
CA HIS A 337 -25.05 -2.43 20.93
C HIS A 337 -24.75 -1.15 21.73
N ASN A 338 -25.45 -0.95 22.84
CA ASN A 338 -25.36 0.29 23.64
C ASN A 338 -25.53 1.59 22.82
N GLY A 339 -26.39 1.56 21.78
CA GLY A 339 -26.64 2.71 20.91
C GLY A 339 -25.57 3.00 19.86
N GLN A 340 -24.51 2.19 19.80
CA GLN A 340 -23.43 2.29 18.81
C GLN A 340 -23.53 1.16 17.78
N PRO A 341 -23.21 1.40 16.49
CA PRO A 341 -23.14 0.35 15.49
C PRO A 341 -22.10 -0.72 15.90
N LEU A 342 -22.32 -1.98 15.52
CA LEU A 342 -21.38 -3.07 15.82
C LEU A 342 -20.03 -2.88 15.10
N GLY A 343 -20.00 -2.12 14.04
CA GLY A 343 -18.82 -1.71 13.31
C GLY A 343 -19.17 -0.89 12.08
N THR A 344 -18.14 -0.34 11.47
CA THR A 344 -18.21 0.38 10.20
C THR A 344 -17.17 -0.17 9.23
N TRP A 345 -17.39 -0.02 7.92
CA TRP A 345 -16.47 -0.54 6.90
C TRP A 345 -16.41 0.33 5.68
N THR A 346 -15.26 0.27 5.00
CA THR A 346 -15.04 0.98 3.75
C THR A 346 -15.61 0.21 2.56
N ARG A 347 -15.94 0.98 1.49
CA ARG A 347 -16.37 0.44 0.18
C ARG A 347 -15.39 0.91 -0.88
N PRO A 348 -14.22 0.26 -0.99
CA PRO A 348 -13.18 0.74 -1.86
C PRO A 348 -13.55 0.60 -3.34
N ALA A 349 -13.23 1.62 -4.13
CA ALA A 349 -13.36 1.59 -5.59
C ALA A 349 -12.20 0.84 -6.27
N GLY A 350 -11.23 0.33 -5.50
CA GLY A 350 -10.05 -0.38 -5.99
C GLY A 350 -9.14 -0.85 -4.87
N GLY A 351 -7.98 -1.38 -5.25
CA GLY A 351 -7.00 -1.90 -4.30
C GLY A 351 -7.28 -3.34 -3.85
N TYR A 352 -6.74 -3.71 -2.68
CA TYR A 352 -6.72 -5.11 -2.22
C TYR A 352 -7.34 -5.33 -0.85
N PHE A 353 -7.93 -4.28 -0.23
CA PHE A 353 -8.37 -4.34 1.16
C PHE A 353 -9.74 -3.71 1.37
N VAL A 354 -10.45 -4.23 2.36
CA VAL A 354 -11.59 -3.59 3.01
C VAL A 354 -11.18 -3.32 4.46
N LEU A 355 -11.36 -2.07 4.89
CA LEU A 355 -11.16 -1.71 6.29
C LEU A 355 -12.46 -1.94 7.05
N PHE A 356 -12.35 -2.54 8.22
CA PHE A 356 -13.43 -2.67 9.18
C PHE A 356 -12.99 -2.07 10.52
N ASP A 357 -13.80 -1.19 11.07
CA ASP A 357 -13.62 -0.64 12.41
C ASP A 357 -14.70 -1.19 13.36
N THR A 358 -14.26 -1.85 14.42
CA THR A 358 -15.10 -2.31 15.50
C THR A 358 -15.50 -1.15 16.41
N GLN A 359 -16.36 -1.40 17.40
CA GLN A 359 -16.45 -0.51 18.56
C GLN A 359 -15.08 -0.42 19.25
N PRO A 360 -14.77 0.72 19.94
CA PRO A 360 -13.47 0.91 20.58
C PRO A 360 -13.10 -0.21 21.55
N GLY A 361 -11.84 -0.65 21.48
CA GLY A 361 -11.29 -1.69 22.35
C GLY A 361 -11.52 -3.13 21.90
N LEU A 362 -12.15 -3.37 20.74
CA LEU A 362 -12.57 -4.73 20.37
C LEU A 362 -11.76 -5.39 19.25
N ALA A 363 -10.95 -4.66 18.49
CA ALA A 363 -10.28 -5.24 17.30
C ALA A 363 -9.42 -6.47 17.65
N ASP A 364 -8.62 -6.40 18.70
CA ASP A 364 -7.77 -7.52 19.11
C ASP A 364 -8.57 -8.73 19.59
N LYS A 365 -9.72 -8.51 20.24
CA LYS A 365 -10.64 -9.57 20.67
C LYS A 365 -11.27 -10.26 19.47
N VAL A 366 -11.78 -9.50 18.50
CA VAL A 366 -12.35 -10.05 17.26
C VAL A 366 -11.30 -10.87 16.50
N VAL A 367 -10.07 -10.34 16.34
CA VAL A 367 -8.97 -11.06 15.68
C VAL A 367 -8.65 -12.38 16.41
N LYS A 368 -8.61 -12.38 17.73
CA LYS A 368 -8.40 -13.60 18.54
C LYS A 368 -9.52 -14.63 18.38
N LEU A 369 -10.78 -14.19 18.42
CA LEU A 369 -11.93 -15.06 18.17
C LEU A 369 -11.88 -15.66 16.77
N CYS A 370 -11.62 -14.86 15.74
CA CYS A 370 -11.45 -15.37 14.37
C CYS A 370 -10.35 -16.43 14.28
N ALA A 371 -9.20 -16.18 14.88
CA ALA A 371 -8.09 -17.14 14.92
C ALA A 371 -8.48 -18.44 15.65
N GLY A 372 -9.20 -18.33 16.77
CA GLY A 372 -9.75 -19.49 17.52
C GLY A 372 -10.76 -20.31 16.72
N ALA A 373 -11.43 -19.69 15.76
CA ALA A 373 -12.35 -20.34 14.82
C ALA A 373 -11.70 -20.77 13.49
N GLY A 374 -10.36 -20.60 13.35
CA GLY A 374 -9.61 -21.02 12.17
C GLY A 374 -9.57 -20.02 11.03
N VAL A 375 -9.89 -18.75 11.29
CA VAL A 375 -9.75 -17.63 10.32
C VAL A 375 -8.62 -16.71 10.76
N LYS A 376 -7.56 -16.64 9.95
CA LYS A 376 -6.40 -15.80 10.20
C LYS A 376 -6.63 -14.40 9.62
N LEU A 377 -6.50 -13.39 10.47
CA LEU A 377 -6.51 -11.98 10.11
C LEU A 377 -5.14 -11.35 10.43
N THR A 378 -4.86 -10.20 9.82
CA THR A 378 -3.71 -9.39 10.22
C THR A 378 -3.86 -9.01 11.71
N PRO A 379 -2.80 -9.13 12.53
CA PRO A 379 -2.88 -8.76 13.94
C PRO A 379 -3.39 -7.33 14.13
N ALA A 380 -4.27 -7.10 15.07
CA ALA A 380 -4.76 -5.77 15.41
C ALA A 380 -3.59 -4.82 15.72
N GLY A 381 -3.73 -3.56 15.36
CA GLY A 381 -2.69 -2.56 15.51
C GLY A 381 -1.61 -2.55 14.43
N SER A 382 -1.47 -3.60 13.59
CA SER A 382 -0.41 -3.68 12.56
C SER A 382 -0.45 -2.54 11.55
N THR A 383 -1.60 -1.92 11.34
CA THR A 383 -1.81 -0.78 10.44
C THR A 383 -1.46 0.58 11.05
N TRP A 384 -0.86 0.57 12.24
CA TRP A 384 -0.45 1.75 12.97
C TRP A 384 1.05 1.72 13.31
N PRO A 385 1.71 2.90 13.42
CA PRO A 385 3.07 3.01 13.92
C PRO A 385 3.23 2.27 15.27
N TYR A 386 4.35 1.58 15.42
CA TYR A 386 4.66 0.78 16.62
C TYR A 386 3.62 -0.29 16.95
N LYS A 387 2.76 -0.65 15.99
CA LYS A 387 1.64 -1.62 16.14
C LYS A 387 0.66 -1.23 17.24
N LYS A 388 0.44 0.08 17.41
CA LYS A 388 -0.43 0.64 18.45
C LYS A 388 -1.56 1.43 17.81
N ASP A 389 -2.71 0.79 17.61
CA ASP A 389 -3.96 1.48 17.31
C ASP A 389 -4.51 2.07 18.62
N PRO A 390 -4.59 3.41 18.75
CA PRO A 390 -5.03 4.02 20.00
C PRO A 390 -6.46 3.65 20.41
N ALA A 391 -7.32 3.41 19.43
CA ALA A 391 -8.72 3.06 19.66
C ALA A 391 -8.96 1.55 19.70
N ASN A 392 -7.99 0.74 19.22
CA ASN A 392 -8.13 -0.69 19.05
C ASN A 392 -9.42 -1.08 18.31
N THR A 393 -9.63 -0.42 17.14
CA THR A 393 -10.83 -0.60 16.31
C THR A 393 -10.52 -1.27 14.98
N ASN A 394 -9.29 -1.12 14.47
CA ASN A 394 -8.97 -1.31 13.08
C ASN A 394 -8.67 -2.78 12.72
N ILE A 395 -9.40 -3.33 11.76
CA ILE A 395 -9.20 -4.67 11.21
C ILE A 395 -9.11 -4.58 9.67
N ARG A 396 -8.01 -5.05 9.12
CA ARG A 396 -7.79 -5.14 7.67
C ARG A 396 -8.24 -6.48 7.13
N LEU A 397 -9.21 -6.48 6.22
CA LEU A 397 -9.68 -7.65 5.49
C LEU A 397 -9.02 -7.70 4.10
N ALA A 398 -8.37 -8.82 3.75
CA ALA A 398 -7.64 -9.01 2.49
C ALA A 398 -8.27 -10.13 1.63
N PRO A 399 -9.32 -9.85 0.84
CA PRO A 399 -10.04 -10.89 0.08
C PRO A 399 -9.35 -11.29 -1.24
N SER A 400 -8.25 -10.65 -1.63
CA SER A 400 -7.67 -10.81 -2.97
C SER A 400 -7.18 -12.24 -3.25
N PHE A 401 -6.60 -12.93 -2.27
CA PHE A 401 -5.97 -14.24 -2.47
C PHE A 401 -6.94 -15.42 -2.37
N PRO A 402 -7.79 -15.57 -1.30
CA PRO A 402 -8.63 -16.77 -1.16
C PRO A 402 -9.70 -16.88 -2.24
N GLY A 403 -10.21 -18.10 -2.44
CA GLY A 403 -11.34 -18.36 -3.33
C GLY A 403 -12.67 -17.87 -2.76
N LEU A 404 -13.70 -17.71 -3.61
CA LEU A 404 -15.02 -17.22 -3.18
C LEU A 404 -15.62 -18.06 -2.04
N LYS A 405 -15.49 -19.40 -2.10
CA LYS A 405 -15.98 -20.27 -1.01
C LYS A 405 -15.26 -20.01 0.30
N GLU A 406 -13.94 -19.83 0.26
CA GLU A 406 -13.14 -19.54 1.45
C GLU A 406 -13.51 -18.17 2.04
N ILE A 407 -13.77 -17.17 1.18
CA ILE A 407 -14.24 -15.84 1.61
C ILE A 407 -15.62 -15.96 2.26
N ASP A 408 -16.55 -16.68 1.65
CA ASP A 408 -17.90 -16.90 2.19
C ASP A 408 -17.83 -17.48 3.61
N GLU A 409 -17.09 -18.57 3.78
CA GLU A 409 -16.90 -19.23 5.09
C GLU A 409 -16.20 -18.30 6.09
N ALA A 410 -15.14 -17.59 5.68
CA ALA A 410 -14.40 -16.69 6.56
C ALA A 410 -15.23 -15.50 7.01
N MET A 411 -16.05 -14.93 6.12
CA MET A 411 -16.88 -13.79 6.47
C MET A 411 -18.07 -14.15 7.37
N GLN A 412 -18.64 -15.35 7.24
CA GLN A 412 -19.62 -15.87 8.20
C GLN A 412 -19.02 -15.95 9.60
N VAL A 413 -17.77 -16.44 9.72
CA VAL A 413 -17.04 -16.48 11.00
C VAL A 413 -16.73 -15.08 11.50
N PHE A 414 -16.28 -14.20 10.63
CA PHE A 414 -15.93 -12.82 10.99
C PHE A 414 -17.13 -12.07 11.60
N VAL A 415 -18.28 -12.11 10.94
CA VAL A 415 -19.52 -11.49 11.43
C VAL A 415 -19.90 -12.05 12.80
N LEU A 416 -19.88 -13.38 12.97
CA LEU A 416 -20.15 -14.04 14.25
C LEU A 416 -19.20 -13.57 15.36
N CYS A 417 -17.90 -13.43 15.04
CA CYS A 417 -16.89 -12.99 16.02
C CYS A 417 -17.06 -11.51 16.41
N VAL A 418 -17.50 -10.65 15.47
CA VAL A 418 -17.83 -9.25 15.77
C VAL A 418 -19.02 -9.16 16.71
N GLU A 419 -20.11 -9.93 16.45
CA GLU A 419 -21.29 -9.98 17.32
C GLU A 419 -20.92 -10.47 18.72
N LEU A 420 -20.17 -11.56 18.83
CA LEU A 420 -19.72 -12.10 20.13
C LEU A 420 -18.84 -11.12 20.90
N ALA A 421 -17.82 -10.57 20.24
CA ALA A 421 -16.91 -9.64 20.89
C ALA A 421 -17.65 -8.43 21.48
N THR A 422 -18.66 -7.94 20.74
CA THR A 422 -19.45 -6.78 21.14
C THR A 422 -20.38 -7.07 22.31
N LEU A 423 -21.03 -8.24 22.36
CA LEU A 423 -21.93 -8.61 23.45
C LEU A 423 -21.18 -8.95 24.75
N GLU A 424 -19.90 -9.26 24.67
CA GLU A 424 -19.05 -9.54 25.84
C GLU A 424 -18.24 -8.32 26.31
N GLN A 425 -18.57 -7.11 25.81
CA GLN A 425 -18.00 -5.84 26.26
C GLN A 425 -18.67 -5.38 27.59
#